data_a3b17c73e2735ecdb07de784bf6c69bf
#
_entry.id   a3b17c73e2735ecdb07de784bf6c69bf
#
_cell.length_a   1.000
_cell.length_b   1.000
_cell.length_c   1.000
_cell.angle_alpha   90.00
_cell.angle_beta   90.00
_cell.angle_gamma   90.00
#
_symmetry.space_group_name_H-M   'P 1'
#
loop_
_entity.id
_entity.type
_entity.pdbx_description
1 polymer ?
#
loop_
_entity_poly.entity_id
_entity_poly.type
_entity_poly.pdbx_seq_one_letter_code
_entity_poly.pdbx_strand_id
1 'polypeptide(L)'
;MNNISKGDNIMNQPADNKKLMDFLLYSYFGCESEDLAREGIQKCAYRAYLDLNRRIAFKYSSSELDKMKKNNADLAKKYKEAKHTLAEKICSRILSSVPACRRSGQHLDEYQCIDEQFGLWHKAKCEEIMDTMNTAVFQDDSLILKSNSFTYGLAQKWVNMTLKYLWLLDMLPEDLTAKSLHVPIDSFILKKMQEDVDEIRKDGDTYKYKGKSWSQLDDYDVYLDIQAKIGQIAGKTFPIEWEGPAWMDVAKKRSSK
;
A
#
# COMPACT_ATOMS: atom_id res chain seq x y z
N MET A 1 63.34 -23.48 -17.28
CA MET A 1 62.71 -23.38 -15.97
C MET A 1 61.72 -22.20 -16.04
N ASN A 2 60.46 -22.50 -16.33
CA ASN A 2 59.43 -21.50 -16.51
C ASN A 2 58.61 -21.44 -15.22
N ASN A 3 58.76 -20.37 -14.48
CA ASN A 3 57.88 -20.03 -13.38
C ASN A 3 56.58 -19.42 -13.93
N ILE A 4 55.53 -20.21 -13.95
CA ILE A 4 54.16 -19.75 -14.18
C ILE A 4 53.67 -19.21 -12.83
N SER A 5 53.51 -17.91 -12.69
CA SER A 5 52.85 -17.27 -11.56
C SER A 5 51.39 -17.74 -11.52
N LYS A 6 51.02 -18.37 -10.41
CA LYS A 6 49.62 -18.64 -10.09
C LYS A 6 48.89 -17.32 -9.96
N GLY A 7 48.02 -16.98 -10.92
CA GLY A 7 47.07 -15.92 -10.76
C GLY A 7 46.14 -16.28 -9.62
N ASP A 8 46.11 -15.45 -8.61
CA ASP A 8 45.12 -15.53 -7.53
C ASP A 8 43.72 -15.41 -8.14
N ASN A 9 43.02 -16.54 -8.21
CA ASN A 9 41.60 -16.55 -8.41
C ASN A 9 40.98 -15.84 -7.21
N ILE A 10 40.69 -14.57 -7.37
CA ILE A 10 39.73 -13.87 -6.51
C ILE A 10 38.39 -14.52 -6.75
N MET A 11 38.15 -15.64 -6.06
CA MET A 11 36.84 -16.23 -5.97
C MET A 11 35.96 -15.15 -5.34
N ASN A 12 34.98 -14.68 -6.09
CA ASN A 12 33.90 -13.84 -5.58
C ASN A 12 33.37 -14.51 -4.32
N GLN A 13 33.72 -13.96 -3.15
CA GLN A 13 33.09 -14.41 -1.91
C GLN A 13 31.58 -14.20 -2.08
N PRO A 14 30.73 -15.17 -1.68
CA PRO A 14 29.30 -14.97 -1.72
C PRO A 14 28.98 -13.69 -0.97
N ALA A 15 28.26 -12.79 -1.64
CA ALA A 15 27.85 -11.53 -1.02
C ALA A 15 27.18 -11.83 0.34
N ASP A 16 27.50 -11.04 1.35
CA ASP A 16 26.84 -11.11 2.65
C ASP A 16 25.36 -10.71 2.44
N ASN A 17 24.52 -11.72 2.19
CA ASN A 17 23.11 -11.53 1.88
C ASN A 17 22.37 -10.76 2.98
N LYS A 18 22.83 -10.86 4.24
CA LYS A 18 22.24 -10.09 5.35
C LYS A 18 22.50 -8.60 5.13
N LYS A 19 23.73 -8.19 4.88
CA LYS A 19 24.07 -6.77 4.65
C LYS A 19 23.38 -6.19 3.43
N LEU A 20 23.22 -6.97 2.37
CA LEU A 20 22.49 -6.54 1.18
C LEU A 20 21.00 -6.39 1.48
N MET A 21 20.42 -7.29 2.26
CA MET A 21 19.03 -7.20 2.69
C MET A 21 18.83 -5.99 3.60
N ASP A 22 19.68 -5.77 4.58
CA ASP A 22 19.63 -4.59 5.46
C ASP A 22 19.75 -3.29 4.67
N PHE A 23 20.61 -3.24 3.65
CA PHE A 23 20.71 -2.08 2.76
C PHE A 23 19.39 -1.84 2.00
N LEU A 24 18.76 -2.88 1.45
CA LEU A 24 17.46 -2.76 0.75
C LEU A 24 16.35 -2.33 1.70
N LEU A 25 16.27 -2.93 2.88
CA LEU A 25 15.29 -2.59 3.91
C LEU A 25 15.46 -1.14 4.36
N TYR A 26 16.69 -0.72 4.65
CA TYR A 26 16.98 0.65 5.04
C TYR A 26 16.64 1.65 3.92
N SER A 27 17.05 1.35 2.69
CA SER A 27 16.80 2.21 1.54
C SER A 27 15.32 2.39 1.24
N TYR A 28 14.51 1.36 1.47
CA TYR A 28 13.08 1.36 1.12
C TYR A 28 12.17 1.69 2.30
N PHE A 29 12.43 1.13 3.48
CA PHE A 29 11.60 1.27 4.68
C PHE A 29 12.22 2.16 5.76
N GLY A 30 13.51 2.45 5.68
CA GLY A 30 14.21 3.25 6.70
C GLY A 30 14.45 2.49 8.00
N CYS A 31 14.59 1.15 7.96
CA CYS A 31 14.94 0.30 9.11
C CYS A 31 15.80 -0.88 8.65
N GLU A 32 16.55 -1.46 9.57
CA GLU A 32 17.31 -2.70 9.35
C GLU A 32 16.49 -3.92 9.80
N SER A 33 16.94 -5.12 9.43
CA SER A 33 16.22 -6.37 9.75
C SER A 33 16.03 -6.58 11.26
N GLU A 34 16.94 -6.10 12.08
CA GLU A 34 16.87 -6.20 13.56
C GLU A 34 15.78 -5.30 14.16
N ASP A 35 15.42 -4.22 13.48
CA ASP A 35 14.39 -3.28 13.90
C ASP A 35 12.96 -3.70 13.46
N LEU A 36 12.85 -4.62 12.50
CA LEU A 36 11.56 -5.00 11.91
C LEU A 36 10.56 -5.46 12.97
N ALA A 37 10.99 -6.27 13.94
CA ALA A 37 10.08 -6.79 15.00
C ALA A 37 9.48 -5.66 15.85
N ARG A 38 10.19 -4.54 16.01
CA ARG A 38 9.76 -3.40 16.84
C ARG A 38 9.04 -2.33 16.05
N GLU A 39 9.54 -2.00 14.88
CA GLU A 39 9.12 -0.82 14.09
C GLU A 39 8.51 -1.18 12.74
N GLY A 40 8.59 -2.44 12.31
CA GLY A 40 8.26 -2.85 10.94
C GLY A 40 6.84 -2.49 10.53
N ILE A 41 5.85 -2.64 11.40
CA ILE A 41 4.45 -2.26 11.10
C ILE A 41 4.38 -0.77 10.77
N GLN A 42 4.95 0.08 11.62
CA GLN A 42 4.92 1.53 11.44
C GLN A 42 5.72 1.96 10.20
N LYS A 43 6.86 1.31 9.94
CA LYS A 43 7.69 1.56 8.75
C LYS A 43 6.98 1.16 7.45
N CYS A 44 6.33 -0.01 7.42
CA CYS A 44 5.51 -0.44 6.29
C CYS A 44 4.34 0.52 6.04
N ALA A 45 3.64 0.94 7.10
CA ALA A 45 2.54 1.89 7.01
C ALA A 45 3.00 3.27 6.52
N TYR A 46 4.14 3.74 7.00
CA TYR A 46 4.71 5.01 6.55
C TYR A 46 5.20 4.93 5.10
N ARG A 47 5.80 3.80 4.69
CA ARG A 47 6.16 3.57 3.29
C ARG A 47 4.94 3.60 2.39
N ALA A 48 3.86 2.92 2.79
CA ALA A 48 2.59 2.95 2.08
C ALA A 48 2.02 4.39 1.96
N TYR A 49 2.14 5.20 3.01
CA TYR A 49 1.81 6.64 2.95
C TYR A 49 2.63 7.38 1.89
N LEU A 50 3.94 7.14 1.81
CA LEU A 50 4.80 7.80 0.82
C LEU A 50 4.40 7.46 -0.63
N ASP A 51 3.89 6.25 -0.88
CA ASP A 51 3.46 5.83 -2.21
C ASP A 51 2.20 6.55 -2.70
N LEU A 52 1.35 7.01 -1.77
CA LEU A 52 0.10 7.69 -2.10
C LEU A 52 0.11 9.20 -1.81
N ASN A 53 1.07 9.74 -1.05
CA ASN A 53 1.04 11.11 -0.54
C ASN A 53 0.92 12.18 -1.63
N ARG A 54 1.45 11.91 -2.85
CA ARG A 54 1.32 12.79 -4.01
C ARG A 54 -0.11 12.93 -4.53
N ARG A 55 -1.01 12.03 -4.16
CA ARG A 55 -2.44 12.04 -4.51
C ARG A 55 -3.29 12.69 -3.44
N ILE A 56 -2.74 12.92 -2.25
CA ILE A 56 -3.45 13.60 -1.17
C ILE A 56 -3.52 15.09 -1.49
N ALA A 57 -4.74 15.61 -1.53
CA ALA A 57 -5.00 17.03 -1.79
C ALA A 57 -4.78 17.86 -0.52
N PHE A 58 -3.52 18.03 -0.13
CA PHE A 58 -3.16 18.92 0.96
C PHE A 58 -3.54 20.37 0.67
N LYS A 59 -3.88 21.14 1.71
CA LYS A 59 -4.27 22.56 1.60
C LYS A 59 -3.21 23.37 0.87
N TYR A 60 -1.94 23.16 1.21
CA TYR A 60 -0.81 23.81 0.53
C TYR A 60 -0.03 22.78 -0.28
N SER A 61 0.11 23.05 -1.56
CA SER A 61 0.99 22.31 -2.47
C SER A 61 2.47 22.53 -2.15
N SER A 62 3.36 21.72 -2.69
CA SER A 62 4.81 21.89 -2.48
C SER A 62 5.29 23.27 -2.94
N SER A 63 4.80 23.78 -4.09
CA SER A 63 5.16 25.11 -4.59
C SER A 63 4.65 26.25 -3.72
N GLU A 64 3.45 26.11 -3.13
CA GLU A 64 2.91 27.07 -2.17
C GLU A 64 3.69 27.06 -0.86
N LEU A 65 4.10 25.89 -0.39
CA LEU A 65 4.96 25.76 0.79
C LEU A 65 6.35 26.38 0.57
N ASP A 66 6.92 26.26 -0.63
CA ASP A 66 8.20 26.88 -0.95
C ASP A 66 8.10 28.41 -1.01
N LYS A 67 6.99 28.95 -1.52
CA LYS A 67 6.69 30.39 -1.44
C LYS A 67 6.48 30.83 0.01
N MET A 68 5.68 30.06 0.77
CA MET A 68 5.45 30.31 2.19
C MET A 68 6.75 30.29 2.99
N LYS A 69 7.67 29.37 2.70
CA LYS A 69 8.98 29.30 3.36
C LYS A 69 9.80 30.58 3.19
N LYS A 70 9.67 31.26 2.04
CA LYS A 70 10.35 32.55 1.80
C LYS A 70 9.75 33.69 2.62
N ASN A 71 8.44 33.69 2.85
CA ASN A 71 7.71 34.75 3.52
C ASN A 71 7.52 34.51 5.02
N ASN A 72 7.30 33.25 5.41
CA ASN A 72 7.10 32.80 6.79
C ASN A 72 7.60 31.36 6.93
N ALA A 73 8.90 31.21 7.21
CA ALA A 73 9.56 29.92 7.31
C ALA A 73 9.02 29.07 8.49
N ASP A 74 8.63 29.71 9.59
CA ASP A 74 8.08 29.02 10.77
C ASP A 74 6.72 28.38 10.46
N LEU A 75 5.83 29.11 9.81
CA LEU A 75 4.52 28.58 9.41
C LEU A 75 4.65 27.40 8.45
N ALA A 76 5.55 27.50 7.46
CA ALA A 76 5.81 26.42 6.52
C ALA A 76 6.37 25.17 7.22
N LYS A 77 7.25 25.36 8.20
CA LYS A 77 7.80 24.28 9.04
C LYS A 77 6.70 23.60 9.86
N LYS A 78 5.91 24.37 10.59
CA LYS A 78 4.80 23.87 11.42
C LYS A 78 3.78 23.07 10.59
N TYR A 79 3.47 23.54 9.39
CA TYR A 79 2.57 22.78 8.51
C TYR A 79 3.14 21.44 8.05
N LYS A 80 4.44 21.38 7.71
CA LYS A 80 5.12 20.12 7.38
C LYS A 80 5.13 19.17 8.57
N GLU A 81 5.40 19.68 9.76
CA GLU A 81 5.39 18.89 11.00
C GLU A 81 3.98 18.36 11.29
N ALA A 82 2.94 19.18 11.16
CA ALA A 82 1.55 18.74 11.33
C ALA A 82 1.16 17.61 10.37
N LYS A 83 1.56 17.69 9.09
CA LYS A 83 1.36 16.62 8.12
C LYS A 83 2.07 15.33 8.51
N HIS A 84 3.30 15.45 8.97
CA HIS A 84 4.09 14.29 9.40
C HIS A 84 3.47 13.62 10.63
N THR A 85 3.16 14.39 11.66
CA THR A 85 2.50 13.92 12.88
C THR A 85 1.15 13.23 12.58
N LEU A 86 0.36 13.80 11.65
CA LEU A 86 -0.89 13.17 11.23
C LEU A 86 -0.65 11.81 10.57
N ALA A 87 0.33 11.71 9.67
CA ALA A 87 0.67 10.45 9.03
C ALA A 87 1.17 9.41 10.05
N GLU A 88 2.03 9.80 10.99
CA GLU A 88 2.53 8.91 12.04
C GLU A 88 1.41 8.42 12.96
N LYS A 89 0.47 9.30 13.34
CA LYS A 89 -0.71 8.93 14.11
C LYS A 89 -1.54 7.84 13.43
N ILE A 90 -1.73 7.93 12.12
CA ILE A 90 -2.44 6.90 11.35
C ILE A 90 -1.60 5.62 11.27
N CYS A 91 -0.30 5.73 10.94
CA CYS A 91 0.60 4.58 10.87
C CYS A 91 0.63 3.77 12.16
N SER A 92 0.63 4.42 13.32
CA SER A 92 0.65 3.75 14.64
C SER A 92 -0.65 2.99 14.95
N ARG A 93 -1.74 3.26 14.23
CA ARG A 93 -3.07 2.68 14.48
C ARG A 93 -3.60 1.83 13.33
N ILE A 94 -2.88 1.78 12.21
CA ILE A 94 -3.40 1.19 10.97
C ILE A 94 -3.82 -0.27 11.14
N LEU A 95 -3.11 -1.04 11.98
CA LEU A 95 -3.45 -2.43 12.31
C LEU A 95 -4.13 -2.60 13.67
N SER A 96 -4.62 -1.51 14.29
CA SER A 96 -5.40 -1.67 15.52
C SER A 96 -6.69 -2.44 15.22
N SER A 97 -7.06 -3.33 16.16
CA SER A 97 -8.31 -4.10 16.07
C SER A 97 -8.41 -5.03 14.84
N VAL A 98 -7.27 -5.47 14.28
CA VAL A 98 -7.29 -6.59 13.32
C VAL A 98 -7.98 -7.77 13.99
N PRO A 99 -9.02 -8.37 13.35
CA PRO A 99 -9.75 -9.47 13.97
C PRO A 99 -8.81 -10.65 14.19
N ALA A 100 -8.75 -11.11 15.44
CA ALA A 100 -8.18 -12.41 15.75
C ALA A 100 -9.17 -13.47 15.28
N CYS A 101 -8.91 -14.11 14.17
CA CYS A 101 -9.67 -15.26 13.72
C CYS A 101 -9.33 -16.46 14.61
N ARG A 102 -10.00 -16.57 15.76
CA ARG A 102 -9.91 -17.79 16.58
C ARG A 102 -10.43 -18.95 15.73
N ARG A 103 -9.59 -19.96 15.53
CA ARG A 103 -10.00 -21.27 15.03
C ARG A 103 -11.07 -21.85 15.98
N SER A 104 -12.32 -21.55 15.69
CA SER A 104 -13.42 -22.24 16.36
C SER A 104 -13.54 -23.61 15.69
N GLY A 105 -13.37 -24.67 16.48
CA GLY A 105 -13.40 -26.05 16.00
C GLY A 105 -14.78 -26.56 15.54
N GLN A 106 -15.54 -25.78 14.83
CA GLN A 106 -16.80 -26.15 14.21
C GLN A 106 -16.73 -25.97 12.69
N HIS A 107 -17.12 -27.01 12.00
CA HIS A 107 -17.18 -27.30 10.55
C HIS A 107 -18.01 -26.30 9.71
N LEU A 108 -17.82 -25.01 9.83
CA LEU A 108 -18.23 -24.03 8.84
C LEU A 108 -17.03 -23.73 7.97
N ASP A 109 -17.21 -23.50 6.68
CA ASP A 109 -16.12 -23.13 5.77
C ASP A 109 -15.29 -22.01 6.39
N GLU A 110 -14.20 -22.43 7.05
CA GLU A 110 -13.32 -21.58 7.88
C GLU A 110 -12.82 -20.36 7.12
N TYR A 111 -12.85 -20.45 5.81
CA TYR A 111 -12.42 -19.43 4.86
C TYR A 111 -13.45 -18.30 4.63
N GLN A 112 -14.74 -18.58 4.64
CA GLN A 112 -15.77 -17.56 4.45
C GLN A 112 -15.84 -16.60 5.66
N CYS A 113 -15.73 -17.13 6.87
CA CYS A 113 -15.78 -16.34 8.11
C CYS A 113 -14.58 -15.36 8.22
N ILE A 114 -13.39 -15.77 7.78
CA ILE A 114 -12.18 -14.91 7.80
C ILE A 114 -12.34 -13.75 6.81
N ASP A 115 -12.80 -14.03 5.61
CA ASP A 115 -12.96 -13.01 4.56
C ASP A 115 -14.03 -11.97 4.94
N GLU A 116 -15.15 -12.39 5.57
CA GLU A 116 -16.18 -11.47 6.05
C GLU A 116 -15.66 -10.58 7.20
N GLN A 117 -14.99 -11.14 8.19
CA GLN A 117 -14.46 -10.38 9.33
C GLN A 117 -13.35 -9.43 8.88
N PHE A 118 -12.47 -9.88 7.98
CA PHE A 118 -11.47 -9.02 7.38
C PHE A 118 -12.11 -7.87 6.59
N GLY A 119 -13.13 -8.15 5.78
CA GLY A 119 -13.86 -7.14 5.01
C GLY A 119 -14.49 -6.07 5.91
N LEU A 120 -15.14 -6.46 7.00
CA LEU A 120 -15.74 -5.54 7.98
C LEU A 120 -14.65 -4.69 8.67
N TRP A 121 -13.56 -5.29 9.11
CA TRP A 121 -12.44 -4.57 9.71
C TRP A 121 -11.80 -3.61 8.71
N HIS A 122 -11.55 -4.06 7.48
CA HIS A 122 -10.94 -3.26 6.42
C HIS A 122 -11.80 -2.02 6.10
N LYS A 123 -13.12 -2.21 5.98
CA LYS A 123 -14.06 -1.10 5.78
C LYS A 123 -13.97 -0.08 6.90
N ALA A 124 -14.14 -0.54 8.15
CA ALA A 124 -14.10 0.32 9.32
C ALA A 124 -12.76 1.06 9.44
N LYS A 125 -11.64 0.39 9.12
CA LYS A 125 -10.32 1.00 9.15
C LYS A 125 -10.14 2.07 8.07
N CYS A 126 -10.63 1.83 6.87
CA CYS A 126 -10.62 2.84 5.81
C CYS A 126 -11.48 4.07 6.19
N GLU A 127 -12.67 3.86 6.76
CA GLU A 127 -13.54 4.93 7.24
C GLU A 127 -12.89 5.74 8.38
N GLU A 128 -12.24 5.07 9.34
CA GLU A 128 -11.47 5.73 10.42
C GLU A 128 -10.34 6.63 9.87
N ILE A 129 -9.60 6.14 8.87
CA ILE A 129 -8.53 6.91 8.24
C ILE A 129 -9.10 8.09 7.46
N MET A 130 -10.19 7.90 6.72
CA MET A 130 -10.87 8.98 5.99
C MET A 130 -11.34 10.08 6.94
N ASP A 131 -12.01 9.71 8.03
CA ASP A 131 -12.47 10.67 9.04
C ASP A 131 -11.28 11.42 9.66
N THR A 132 -10.26 10.69 10.13
CA THR A 132 -9.06 11.27 10.72
C THR A 132 -8.38 12.27 9.78
N MET A 133 -8.27 11.94 8.49
CA MET A 133 -7.64 12.81 7.49
C MET A 133 -8.49 14.03 7.15
N ASN A 134 -9.80 13.85 6.96
CA ASN A 134 -10.69 14.92 6.52
C ASN A 134 -11.04 15.91 7.64
N THR A 135 -10.92 15.51 8.91
CA THR A 135 -11.18 16.36 10.07
C THR A 135 -9.92 16.95 10.70
N ALA A 136 -8.73 16.55 10.21
CA ALA A 136 -7.47 17.03 10.75
C ALA A 136 -7.31 18.54 10.56
N VAL A 137 -7.15 19.26 11.67
CA VAL A 137 -6.96 20.70 11.69
C VAL A 137 -5.49 21.08 11.81
N PHE A 138 -5.16 22.22 11.27
CA PHE A 138 -3.93 22.97 11.48
C PHE A 138 -4.28 24.26 12.23
N GLN A 139 -3.46 25.25 12.33
CA GLN A 139 -3.72 26.48 13.05
C GLN A 139 -5.05 27.15 12.67
N ASP A 140 -5.69 27.82 13.63
CA ASP A 140 -6.93 28.60 13.45
C ASP A 140 -8.09 27.81 12.83
N ASP A 141 -8.30 26.55 13.29
CA ASP A 141 -9.33 25.63 12.83
C ASP A 141 -9.29 25.33 11.32
N SER A 142 -8.19 25.67 10.66
CA SER A 142 -8.05 25.37 9.25
C SER A 142 -7.66 23.91 9.00
N LEU A 143 -8.35 23.23 8.09
CA LEU A 143 -8.04 21.86 7.73
C LEU A 143 -6.63 21.72 7.11
N ILE A 144 -5.97 20.59 7.39
CA ILE A 144 -4.70 20.21 6.74
C ILE A 144 -4.93 19.87 5.26
N LEU A 145 -6.09 19.32 4.94
CA LEU A 145 -6.50 18.95 3.58
C LEU A 145 -7.42 20.01 2.95
N LYS A 146 -7.56 19.97 1.66
CA LYS A 146 -8.73 20.54 0.96
C LYS A 146 -9.96 19.75 1.41
N SER A 147 -11.07 20.45 1.69
CA SER A 147 -12.27 19.85 2.29
C SER A 147 -12.69 18.55 1.60
N ASN A 148 -12.98 17.52 2.39
CA ASN A 148 -13.48 16.19 1.96
C ASN A 148 -12.73 15.56 0.79
N SER A 149 -11.42 15.78 0.72
CA SER A 149 -10.60 15.32 -0.40
C SER A 149 -9.92 13.97 -0.19
N PHE A 150 -9.96 13.42 1.03
CA PHE A 150 -9.41 12.11 1.31
C PHE A 150 -10.50 11.06 1.17
N THR A 151 -10.39 10.24 0.14
CA THR A 151 -11.43 9.31 -0.32
C THR A 151 -11.18 7.89 0.17
N TYR A 152 -12.17 7.01 -0.02
CA TYR A 152 -12.03 5.58 0.23
C TYR A 152 -10.88 4.98 -0.61
N GLY A 153 -10.71 5.41 -1.86
CA GLY A 153 -9.64 4.97 -2.74
C GLY A 153 -8.24 5.25 -2.18
N LEU A 154 -8.04 6.39 -1.52
CA LEU A 154 -6.78 6.70 -0.84
C LEU A 154 -6.61 5.87 0.43
N ALA A 155 -7.67 5.72 1.23
CA ALA A 155 -7.64 4.94 2.46
C ALA A 155 -7.32 3.46 2.19
N GLN A 156 -8.05 2.81 1.25
CA GLN A 156 -7.79 1.42 0.89
C GLN A 156 -6.37 1.21 0.37
N LYS A 157 -5.84 2.15 -0.42
CA LYS A 157 -4.48 2.03 -0.90
C LYS A 157 -3.48 2.05 0.27
N TRP A 158 -3.69 2.90 1.26
CA TRP A 158 -2.83 2.94 2.44
C TRP A 158 -2.88 1.63 3.22
N VAL A 159 -4.07 1.14 3.56
CA VAL A 159 -4.26 -0.11 4.31
C VAL A 159 -3.69 -1.30 3.53
N ASN A 160 -4.09 -1.47 2.27
CA ASN A 160 -3.69 -2.62 1.45
C ASN A 160 -2.19 -2.64 1.14
N MET A 161 -1.57 -1.48 0.87
CA MET A 161 -0.12 -1.41 0.69
C MET A 161 0.63 -1.73 1.99
N THR A 162 0.12 -1.29 3.14
CA THR A 162 0.71 -1.66 4.44
C THR A 162 0.70 -3.18 4.63
N LEU A 163 -0.46 -3.81 4.44
CA LEU A 163 -0.61 -5.26 4.57
C LEU A 163 0.25 -6.01 3.54
N LYS A 164 0.31 -5.53 2.31
CA LYS A 164 1.20 -6.10 1.27
C LYS A 164 2.66 -6.06 1.70
N TYR A 165 3.14 -4.94 2.24
CA TYR A 165 4.52 -4.84 2.70
C TYR A 165 4.80 -5.76 3.87
N LEU A 166 3.87 -5.88 4.81
CA LEU A 166 3.99 -6.83 5.93
C LEU A 166 3.99 -8.28 5.44
N TRP A 167 3.16 -8.60 4.44
CA TRP A 167 3.17 -9.92 3.80
C TRP A 167 4.52 -10.23 3.14
N LEU A 168 5.07 -9.28 2.37
CA LEU A 168 6.37 -9.44 1.70
C LEU A 168 7.54 -9.59 2.69
N LEU A 169 7.41 -9.08 3.90
CA LEU A 169 8.41 -9.15 4.97
C LEU A 169 8.14 -10.28 5.97
N ASP A 170 7.15 -11.14 5.70
CA ASP A 170 6.71 -12.22 6.61
C ASP A 170 6.32 -11.71 8.02
N MET A 171 5.63 -10.58 8.06
CA MET A 171 5.25 -9.86 9.28
C MET A 171 3.74 -9.65 9.42
N LEU A 172 2.93 -10.40 8.67
CA LEU A 172 1.48 -10.33 8.84
C LEU A 172 1.09 -10.77 10.26
N PRO A 173 0.03 -10.18 10.85
CA PRO A 173 -0.63 -10.78 12.01
C PRO A 173 -0.97 -12.25 11.77
N GLU A 174 -0.81 -13.10 12.80
CA GLU A 174 -0.94 -14.57 12.70
C GLU A 174 -2.25 -15.05 12.09
N ASP A 175 -3.32 -14.25 12.23
CA ASP A 175 -4.66 -14.57 11.74
C ASP A 175 -4.89 -14.13 10.27
N LEU A 176 -3.94 -13.43 9.66
CA LEU A 176 -4.03 -13.00 8.26
C LEU A 176 -3.12 -13.83 7.36
N THR A 177 -3.64 -14.17 6.19
CA THR A 177 -2.88 -14.87 5.14
C THR A 177 -2.98 -14.12 3.83
N ALA A 178 -2.13 -14.45 2.85
CA ALA A 178 -2.20 -13.89 1.50
C ALA A 178 -3.62 -13.99 0.88
N LYS A 179 -4.38 -15.03 1.25
CA LYS A 179 -5.75 -15.25 0.78
C LYS A 179 -6.71 -14.16 1.26
N SER A 180 -6.54 -13.67 2.49
CA SER A 180 -7.42 -12.65 3.08
C SER A 180 -7.12 -11.23 2.55
N LEU A 181 -5.94 -11.01 1.94
CA LEU A 181 -5.51 -9.67 1.58
C LEU A 181 -6.22 -9.15 0.33
N HIS A 182 -6.72 -7.93 0.44
CA HIS A 182 -7.19 -7.17 -0.70
C HIS A 182 -6.03 -6.58 -1.51
N VAL A 183 -6.22 -6.48 -2.81
CA VAL A 183 -5.26 -5.86 -3.73
C VAL A 183 -5.27 -4.33 -3.57
N PRO A 184 -4.10 -3.67 -3.47
CA PRO A 184 -4.03 -2.21 -3.49
C PRO A 184 -4.46 -1.66 -4.85
N ILE A 185 -5.66 -1.05 -4.92
CA ILE A 185 -6.18 -0.52 -6.19
C ILE A 185 -5.47 0.77 -6.56
N ASP A 186 -4.88 0.79 -7.75
CA ASP A 186 -4.33 1.98 -8.39
C ASP A 186 -4.58 1.98 -9.92
N SER A 187 -4.03 2.96 -10.63
CA SER A 187 -4.25 3.08 -12.07
C SER A 187 -3.64 1.94 -12.89
N PHE A 188 -2.56 1.32 -12.42
CA PHE A 188 -1.94 0.18 -13.12
C PHE A 188 -2.77 -1.08 -12.94
N ILE A 189 -3.24 -1.31 -11.71
CA ILE A 189 -4.09 -2.45 -11.39
C ILE A 189 -5.44 -2.34 -12.11
N LEU A 190 -6.09 -1.18 -12.11
CA LEU A 190 -7.34 -0.99 -12.86
C LEU A 190 -7.14 -1.22 -14.36
N LYS A 191 -6.02 -0.76 -14.92
CA LYS A 191 -5.71 -0.98 -16.34
C LYS A 191 -5.48 -2.46 -16.63
N LYS A 192 -4.68 -3.16 -15.81
CA LYS A 192 -4.41 -4.60 -16.00
C LYS A 192 -5.69 -5.42 -15.82
N MET A 193 -6.48 -5.13 -14.79
CA MET A 193 -7.79 -5.76 -14.59
C MET A 193 -8.66 -5.65 -15.85
N GLN A 194 -8.71 -4.46 -16.46
CA GLN A 194 -9.49 -4.25 -17.68
C GLN A 194 -8.96 -5.10 -18.85
N GLU A 195 -7.63 -5.12 -19.07
CA GLU A 195 -7.00 -5.93 -20.10
C GLU A 195 -7.32 -7.43 -19.91
N ASP A 196 -7.17 -7.95 -18.69
CA ASP A 196 -7.38 -9.37 -18.39
C ASP A 196 -8.88 -9.79 -18.43
N VAL A 197 -9.80 -8.89 -18.05
CA VAL A 197 -11.25 -9.14 -18.20
C VAL A 197 -11.62 -9.23 -19.68
N ASP A 198 -11.06 -8.37 -20.52
CA ASP A 198 -11.32 -8.38 -21.95
C ASP A 198 -10.80 -9.68 -22.62
N GLU A 199 -9.68 -10.24 -22.13
CA GLU A 199 -9.15 -11.55 -22.59
C GLU A 199 -10.03 -12.73 -22.19
N ILE A 200 -10.66 -12.69 -21.00
CA ILE A 200 -11.53 -13.77 -20.50
C ILE A 200 -12.89 -13.77 -21.20
N ARG A 201 -13.39 -12.60 -21.60
CA ARG A 201 -14.68 -12.43 -22.28
C ARG A 201 -14.55 -12.79 -23.76
N LYS A 202 -15.08 -13.98 -24.10
CA LYS A 202 -15.12 -14.48 -25.50
C LYS A 202 -16.25 -13.88 -26.34
N ASP A 203 -17.11 -13.03 -25.75
CA ASP A 203 -18.33 -12.48 -26.36
C ASP A 203 -18.08 -11.18 -27.18
N GLY A 204 -16.88 -10.67 -27.22
CA GLY A 204 -16.50 -9.46 -27.98
C GLY A 204 -16.88 -8.14 -27.31
N ASP A 205 -17.58 -8.17 -26.18
CA ASP A 205 -17.88 -6.98 -25.39
C ASP A 205 -16.70 -6.58 -24.51
N THR A 206 -16.11 -5.41 -24.79
CA THR A 206 -15.02 -4.85 -23.98
C THR A 206 -15.55 -4.37 -22.63
N TYR A 207 -15.00 -4.92 -21.54
CA TYR A 207 -15.26 -4.41 -20.20
C TYR A 207 -14.55 -3.05 -20.05
N LYS A 208 -15.31 -1.99 -19.84
CA LYS A 208 -14.74 -0.70 -19.46
C LYS A 208 -15.09 -0.37 -18.03
N TYR A 209 -14.07 -0.26 -17.17
CA TYR A 209 -14.27 0.36 -15.88
C TYR A 209 -14.73 1.81 -16.08
N LYS A 210 -16.00 2.08 -15.81
CA LYS A 210 -16.64 3.39 -16.00
C LYS A 210 -16.60 4.25 -14.73
N GLY A 211 -15.88 3.82 -13.70
CA GLY A 211 -15.78 4.51 -12.44
C GLY A 211 -14.86 5.73 -12.47
N LYS A 212 -14.89 6.50 -11.40
CA LYS A 212 -13.95 7.57 -11.11
C LYS A 212 -12.51 7.02 -11.07
N SER A 213 -11.49 7.89 -11.16
CA SER A 213 -10.12 7.45 -10.93
C SER A 213 -10.01 6.77 -9.56
N TRP A 214 -9.09 5.82 -9.40
CA TRP A 214 -8.94 5.07 -8.15
C TRP A 214 -8.82 5.98 -6.91
N SER A 215 -8.15 7.12 -7.04
CA SER A 215 -7.99 8.09 -5.96
C SER A 215 -9.23 8.95 -5.69
N GLN A 216 -10.30 8.77 -6.42
CA GLN A 216 -11.60 9.42 -6.25
C GLN A 216 -12.70 8.39 -5.96
N LEU A 217 -12.33 7.13 -5.76
CA LEU A 217 -13.25 6.08 -5.34
C LEU A 217 -13.75 6.39 -3.93
N ASP A 218 -15.05 6.56 -3.79
CA ASP A 218 -15.74 6.93 -2.55
C ASP A 218 -16.83 5.93 -2.13
N ASP A 219 -17.03 4.87 -2.91
CA ASP A 219 -18.03 3.86 -2.73
C ASP A 219 -17.38 2.50 -2.40
N TYR A 220 -17.75 1.94 -1.25
CA TYR A 220 -17.24 0.65 -0.79
C TYR A 220 -17.72 -0.52 -1.63
N ASP A 221 -18.97 -0.49 -2.10
CA ASP A 221 -19.52 -1.59 -2.90
C ASP A 221 -18.86 -1.65 -4.27
N VAL A 222 -18.57 -0.49 -4.87
CA VAL A 222 -17.74 -0.40 -6.09
C VAL A 222 -16.32 -0.93 -5.86
N TYR A 223 -15.74 -0.64 -4.71
CA TYR A 223 -14.43 -1.19 -4.34
C TYR A 223 -14.48 -2.73 -4.22
N LEU A 224 -15.50 -3.30 -3.56
CA LEU A 224 -15.65 -4.75 -3.44
C LEU A 224 -15.88 -5.42 -4.81
N ASP A 225 -16.64 -4.81 -5.70
CA ASP A 225 -16.83 -5.31 -7.07
C ASP A 225 -15.50 -5.40 -7.82
N ILE A 226 -14.62 -4.41 -7.67
CA ILE A 226 -13.27 -4.45 -8.23
C ILE A 226 -12.46 -5.61 -7.63
N GLN A 227 -12.47 -5.79 -6.30
CA GLN A 227 -11.76 -6.89 -5.64
C GLN A 227 -12.28 -8.26 -6.10
N ALA A 228 -13.60 -8.42 -6.22
CA ALA A 228 -14.23 -9.65 -6.72
C ALA A 228 -13.80 -9.97 -8.16
N LYS A 229 -13.74 -8.98 -9.04
CA LYS A 229 -13.24 -9.15 -10.43
C LYS A 229 -11.78 -9.55 -10.47
N ILE A 230 -10.94 -8.91 -9.65
CA ILE A 230 -9.52 -9.31 -9.53
C ILE A 230 -9.42 -10.76 -9.02
N GLY A 231 -10.23 -11.16 -8.06
CA GLY A 231 -10.30 -12.55 -7.59
C GLY A 231 -10.65 -13.54 -8.70
N GLN A 232 -11.58 -13.21 -9.58
CA GLN A 232 -11.93 -14.02 -10.75
C GLN A 232 -10.75 -14.14 -11.75
N ILE A 233 -10.04 -13.03 -12.01
CA ILE A 233 -8.88 -13.00 -12.90
C ILE A 233 -7.71 -13.80 -12.31
N ALA A 234 -7.44 -13.63 -11.03
CA ALA A 234 -6.36 -14.34 -10.33
C ALA A 234 -6.56 -15.88 -10.36
N GLY A 235 -7.81 -16.34 -10.43
CA GLY A 235 -8.17 -17.74 -10.61
C GLY A 235 -7.70 -18.62 -9.45
N LYS A 236 -6.63 -19.41 -9.66
CA LYS A 236 -6.08 -20.32 -8.65
C LYS A 236 -5.02 -19.67 -7.74
N THR A 237 -4.52 -18.49 -8.11
CA THR A 237 -3.56 -17.73 -7.28
C THR A 237 -4.32 -16.78 -6.36
N PHE A 238 -3.70 -16.39 -5.25
CA PHE A 238 -4.29 -15.36 -4.41
C PHE A 238 -4.24 -14.00 -5.11
N PRO A 239 -5.27 -13.14 -4.98
CA PRO A 239 -5.30 -11.82 -5.62
C PRO A 239 -4.05 -10.99 -5.36
N ILE A 240 -3.50 -11.01 -4.14
CA ILE A 240 -2.30 -10.25 -3.79
C ILE A 240 -1.02 -10.78 -4.49
N GLU A 241 -0.95 -12.08 -4.80
CA GLU A 241 0.14 -12.67 -5.56
C GLU A 241 0.06 -12.31 -7.05
N TRP A 242 -1.16 -12.26 -7.61
CA TRP A 242 -1.40 -11.77 -8.97
C TRP A 242 -1.01 -10.30 -9.13
N GLU A 243 -1.20 -9.47 -8.10
CA GLU A 243 -1.00 -8.01 -8.17
C GLU A 243 0.41 -7.61 -8.57
N GLY A 244 1.45 -8.21 -8.01
CA GLY A 244 2.83 -7.84 -8.28
C GLY A 244 3.23 -7.97 -9.75
N PRO A 245 3.09 -9.15 -10.39
CA PRO A 245 3.29 -9.35 -11.82
C PRO A 245 2.40 -8.45 -12.69
N ALA A 246 1.13 -8.28 -12.32
CA ALA A 246 0.17 -7.44 -13.02
C ALA A 246 0.61 -5.96 -13.07
N TRP A 247 1.02 -5.43 -11.92
CA TRP A 247 1.54 -4.06 -11.82
C TRP A 247 2.82 -3.87 -12.65
N MET A 248 3.76 -4.83 -12.56
CA MET A 248 5.02 -4.78 -13.33
C MET A 248 4.79 -4.83 -14.84
N ASP A 249 3.84 -5.62 -15.33
CA ASP A 249 3.51 -5.69 -16.77
C ASP A 249 3.09 -4.31 -17.30
N VAL A 250 2.18 -3.61 -16.62
CA VAL A 250 1.75 -2.27 -17.01
C VAL A 250 2.87 -1.23 -16.88
N ALA A 251 3.69 -1.32 -15.82
CA ALA A 251 4.81 -0.41 -15.60
C ALA A 251 5.84 -0.51 -16.74
N LYS A 252 6.22 -1.72 -17.15
CA LYS A 252 7.16 -1.97 -18.25
C LYS A 252 6.62 -1.43 -19.58
N LYS A 253 5.35 -1.70 -19.92
CA LYS A 253 4.68 -1.19 -21.13
C LYS A 253 4.67 0.35 -21.18
N ARG A 254 4.63 1.02 -20.03
CA ARG A 254 4.67 2.48 -19.95
C ARG A 254 6.08 3.04 -20.15
N SER A 255 7.11 2.37 -19.66
CA SER A 255 8.51 2.81 -19.76
C SER A 255 9.08 2.63 -21.18
N SER A 256 8.41 1.83 -22.02
CA SER A 256 8.82 1.52 -23.40
C SER A 256 8.21 2.50 -24.43
N LYS A 257 7.40 3.47 -23.99
CA LYS A 257 6.80 4.55 -24.79
C LYS A 257 7.46 5.88 -24.50
#